data_7096a8eb0e73454a39e54c74a5fc0866
#
_entry.id   7096a8eb0e73454a39e54c74a5fc0866
#
_cell.length_a   1.000
_cell.length_b   1.000
_cell.length_c   1.000
_cell.angle_alpha   90.00
_cell.angle_beta   90.00
_cell.angle_gamma   90.00
#
_symmetry.space_group_name_H-M   'P 1'
#
loop_
_entity.id
_entity.type
_entity.pdbx_description
1 polymer ?
#
loop_
_entity_poly.entity_id
_entity_poly.type
_entity_poly.pdbx_seq_one_letter_code
_entity_poly.pdbx_strand_id
1 'polypeptide(L)'
;MNLKSTEALKEDSKILYSLMLIIIFVSMGQSVYWQTMPIIGREFGFSEMEINTVVSISAAMFIIFTPFWGKLSDRIGRKSVLLVGLTGYVLSNIIFLYSASIGLLGYVSGFFLLFILLVSRIINSAVGAASRPATGAYVADVTSLEERSSGMGKFGAANNIGTILGPVLVGSIIGINIFNSKIEGFALLTPLIVMSFLMIVAIFFV
;
A
#
# COMPACT_ATOMS: atom_id res chain seq x y z
N MET A 1 29.60 -28.13 11.83
CA MET A 1 28.54 -27.18 11.48
C MET A 1 27.23 -27.81 11.94
N ASN A 2 26.58 -27.24 12.96
CA ASN A 2 25.50 -27.90 13.72
C ASN A 2 24.17 -27.82 12.93
N LEU A 3 23.44 -28.94 12.77
CA LEU A 3 22.17 -29.02 12.05
C LEU A 3 21.16 -27.93 12.49
N LYS A 4 21.12 -27.58 13.79
CA LYS A 4 20.33 -26.47 14.34
C LYS A 4 20.68 -25.09 13.77
N SER A 5 21.96 -24.84 13.47
CA SER A 5 22.40 -23.57 12.86
C SER A 5 21.97 -23.46 11.39
N THR A 6 21.93 -24.58 10.68
CA THR A 6 21.52 -24.62 9.27
C THR A 6 20.02 -24.48 9.10
N GLU A 7 19.21 -24.99 10.03
CA GLU A 7 17.76 -24.81 10.03
C GLU A 7 17.35 -23.35 10.36
N ALA A 8 17.98 -22.74 11.36
CA ALA A 8 17.77 -21.34 11.72
C ALA A 8 18.12 -20.40 10.56
N LEU A 9 19.24 -20.59 9.87
CA LEU A 9 19.62 -19.80 8.69
C LEU A 9 18.63 -19.95 7.52
N LYS A 10 18.03 -21.15 7.35
CA LYS A 10 17.00 -21.36 6.34
C LYS A 10 15.69 -20.66 6.71
N GLU A 11 15.34 -20.60 7.98
CA GLU A 11 14.14 -19.93 8.48
C GLU A 11 14.26 -18.42 8.33
N ASP A 12 15.37 -17.83 8.74
CA ASP A 12 15.66 -16.39 8.57
C ASP A 12 15.65 -15.99 7.08
N SER A 13 16.18 -16.84 6.20
CA SER A 13 16.15 -16.62 4.75
C SER A 13 14.72 -16.60 4.21
N LYS A 14 13.84 -17.52 4.64
CA LYS A 14 12.43 -17.56 4.22
C LYS A 14 11.69 -16.29 4.70
N ILE A 15 11.90 -15.89 5.94
CA ILE A 15 11.32 -14.66 6.50
C ILE A 15 11.78 -13.45 5.66
N LEU A 16 13.05 -13.35 5.34
CA LEU A 16 13.59 -12.26 4.53
C LEU A 16 12.92 -12.18 3.15
N TYR A 17 12.74 -13.31 2.44
CA TYR A 17 12.05 -13.33 1.15
C TYR A 17 10.58 -12.93 1.27
N SER A 18 9.87 -13.40 2.31
CA SER A 18 8.49 -12.98 2.59
C SER A 18 8.39 -11.46 2.81
N LEU A 19 9.33 -10.88 3.58
CA LEU A 19 9.38 -9.44 3.82
C LEU A 19 9.67 -8.64 2.55
N MET A 20 10.53 -9.15 1.65
CA MET A 20 10.78 -8.53 0.35
C MET A 20 9.51 -8.51 -0.51
N LEU A 21 8.77 -9.62 -0.54
CA LEU A 21 7.52 -9.73 -1.28
C LEU A 21 6.44 -8.79 -0.71
N ILE A 22 6.32 -8.72 0.60
CA ILE A 22 5.42 -7.80 1.29
C ILE A 22 5.73 -6.36 0.93
N ILE A 23 6.99 -5.91 0.99
CA ILE A 23 7.34 -4.54 0.66
C ILE A 23 7.13 -4.20 -0.81
N ILE A 24 7.31 -5.16 -1.73
CA ILE A 24 6.95 -5.00 -3.14
C ILE A 24 5.46 -4.67 -3.25
N PHE A 25 4.58 -5.45 -2.62
CA PHE A 25 3.13 -5.22 -2.68
C PHE A 25 2.73 -3.91 -2.00
N VAL A 26 3.29 -3.58 -0.84
CA VAL A 26 3.04 -2.31 -0.14
C VAL A 26 3.42 -1.11 -1.00
N SER A 27 4.59 -1.13 -1.62
CA SER A 27 5.08 -0.03 -2.45
C SER A 27 4.33 0.08 -3.77
N MET A 28 3.95 -1.06 -4.35
CA MET A 28 3.10 -1.14 -5.52
C MET A 28 1.71 -0.55 -5.25
N GLY A 29 1.08 -0.90 -4.11
CA GLY A 29 -0.20 -0.34 -3.70
C GLY A 29 -0.16 1.16 -3.51
N GLN A 30 0.87 1.68 -2.88
CA GLN A 30 1.09 3.11 -2.74
C GLN A 30 1.21 3.80 -4.10
N SER A 31 2.00 3.23 -5.00
CA SER A 31 2.23 3.78 -6.33
C SER A 31 0.96 3.74 -7.20
N VAL A 32 0.16 2.68 -7.12
CA VAL A 32 -1.15 2.58 -7.77
C VAL A 32 -2.06 3.72 -7.33
N TYR A 33 -2.11 4.04 -6.04
CA TYR A 33 -2.90 5.17 -5.53
C TYR A 33 -2.48 6.52 -6.11
N TRP A 34 -1.17 6.80 -6.16
CA TRP A 34 -0.64 8.04 -6.73
C TRP A 34 -1.04 8.24 -8.20
N GLN A 35 -1.11 7.15 -8.95
CA GLN A 35 -1.51 7.16 -10.36
C GLN A 35 -3.02 7.26 -10.55
N THR A 36 -3.79 6.52 -9.75
CA THR A 36 -5.24 6.37 -9.94
C THR A 36 -6.02 7.59 -9.41
N MET A 37 -5.53 8.24 -8.35
CA MET A 37 -6.24 9.37 -7.74
C MET A 37 -6.47 10.56 -8.69
N PRO A 38 -5.49 11.03 -9.49
CA PRO A 38 -5.72 12.09 -10.47
C PRO A 38 -6.71 11.68 -11.56
N ILE A 39 -6.68 10.42 -11.99
CA ILE A 39 -7.57 9.92 -13.04
C ILE A 39 -9.02 9.89 -12.53
N ILE A 40 -9.25 9.30 -11.37
CA ILE A 40 -10.58 9.23 -10.73
C ILE A 40 -11.09 10.64 -10.38
N GLY A 41 -10.21 11.52 -9.88
CA GLY A 41 -10.60 12.89 -9.51
C GLY A 41 -11.10 13.68 -10.70
N ARG A 42 -10.47 13.54 -11.88
CA ARG A 42 -10.94 14.18 -13.12
C ARG A 42 -12.28 13.60 -13.59
N GLU A 43 -12.50 12.30 -13.44
CA GLU A 43 -13.79 11.66 -13.76
C GLU A 43 -14.93 12.23 -12.91
N PHE A 44 -14.65 12.60 -11.66
CA PHE A 44 -15.62 13.28 -10.79
C PHE A 44 -15.73 14.79 -11.04
N GLY A 45 -15.00 15.35 -12.00
CA GLY A 45 -14.98 16.77 -12.32
C GLY A 45 -14.26 17.64 -11.28
N PHE A 46 -13.39 17.05 -10.45
CA PHE A 46 -12.59 17.82 -9.50
C PHE A 46 -11.51 18.62 -10.20
N SER A 47 -11.26 19.81 -9.70
CA SER A 47 -10.16 20.66 -10.15
C SER A 47 -8.80 20.04 -9.76
N GLU A 48 -7.75 20.39 -10.52
CA GLU A 48 -6.38 19.95 -10.21
C GLU A 48 -5.95 20.37 -8.79
N MET A 49 -6.47 21.51 -8.28
CA MET A 49 -6.19 21.98 -6.92
C MET A 49 -6.81 21.06 -5.87
N GLU A 50 -8.05 20.64 -6.05
CA GLU A 50 -8.75 19.71 -5.15
C GLU A 50 -8.06 18.34 -5.12
N ILE A 51 -7.72 17.81 -6.29
CA ILE A 51 -7.00 16.53 -6.43
C ILE A 51 -5.65 16.60 -5.71
N ASN A 52 -4.85 17.64 -5.99
CA ASN A 52 -3.53 17.81 -5.37
C ASN A 52 -3.63 18.05 -3.86
N THR A 53 -4.70 18.68 -3.37
CA THR A 53 -4.96 18.87 -1.95
C THR A 53 -5.16 17.51 -1.25
N VAL A 54 -5.98 16.62 -1.83
CA VAL A 54 -6.19 15.26 -1.30
C VAL A 54 -4.86 14.48 -1.25
N VAL A 55 -4.07 14.57 -2.33
CA VAL A 55 -2.76 13.90 -2.42
C VAL A 55 -1.80 14.44 -1.37
N SER A 56 -1.70 15.77 -1.24
CA SER A 56 -0.77 16.43 -0.30
C SER A 56 -1.11 16.14 1.16
N ILE A 57 -2.40 16.22 1.53
CA ILE A 57 -2.85 15.87 2.88
C ILE A 57 -2.55 14.41 3.19
N SER A 58 -2.79 13.51 2.23
CA SER A 58 -2.49 12.08 2.38
C SER A 58 -0.99 11.83 2.60
N ALA A 59 -0.13 12.53 1.86
CA ALA A 59 1.32 12.43 2.01
C ALA A 59 1.77 12.98 3.38
N ALA A 60 1.21 14.10 3.83
CA ALA A 60 1.49 14.67 5.15
C ALA A 60 1.10 13.71 6.27
N MET A 61 -0.08 13.08 6.19
CA MET A 61 -0.52 12.06 7.16
C MET A 61 0.44 10.87 7.18
N PHE A 62 0.90 10.40 6.03
CA PHE A 62 1.87 9.31 5.95
C PHE A 62 3.17 9.67 6.68
N ILE A 63 3.70 10.88 6.47
CA ILE A 63 4.93 11.37 7.13
C ILE A 63 4.73 11.46 8.65
N ILE A 64 3.61 12.02 9.10
CA ILE A 64 3.31 12.20 10.53
C ILE A 64 3.18 10.85 11.26
N PHE A 65 2.50 9.89 10.66
CA PHE A 65 2.23 8.59 11.29
C PHE A 65 3.39 7.59 11.18
N THR A 66 4.30 7.75 10.23
CA THR A 66 5.46 6.84 10.07
C THR A 66 6.29 6.70 11.36
N PRO A 67 6.75 7.78 12.03
CA PRO A 67 7.53 7.64 13.28
C PRO A 67 6.71 7.11 14.44
N PHE A 68 5.39 7.37 14.49
CA PHE A 68 4.50 6.80 15.48
C PHE A 68 4.47 5.26 15.38
N TRP A 69 4.25 4.74 14.17
CA TRP A 69 4.23 3.30 13.91
C TRP A 69 5.59 2.65 14.12
N GLY A 70 6.68 3.34 13.80
CA GLY A 70 8.04 2.87 14.09
C GLY A 70 8.22 2.60 15.58
N LYS A 71 7.92 3.60 16.42
CA LYS A 71 8.00 3.45 17.89
C LYS A 71 7.05 2.40 18.44
N LEU A 72 5.85 2.30 17.90
CA LEU A 72 4.88 1.31 18.33
C LEU A 72 5.34 -0.10 17.96
N SER A 73 5.95 -0.28 16.81
CA SER A 73 6.54 -1.53 16.32
C SER A 73 7.66 -2.04 17.24
N ASP A 74 8.42 -1.14 17.89
CA ASP A 74 9.42 -1.51 18.91
C ASP A 74 8.77 -2.07 20.18
N ARG A 75 7.54 -1.64 20.50
CA ARG A 75 6.84 -2.01 21.76
C ARG A 75 5.97 -3.25 21.65
N ILE A 76 5.18 -3.36 20.57
CA ILE A 76 4.19 -4.45 20.42
C ILE A 76 4.63 -5.52 19.40
N GLY A 77 5.83 -5.35 18.84
CA GLY A 77 6.44 -6.29 17.90
C GLY A 77 6.20 -5.95 16.43
N ARG A 78 7.17 -6.30 15.59
CA ARG A 78 7.21 -6.00 14.15
C ARG A 78 6.04 -6.62 13.40
N LYS A 79 5.80 -7.91 13.64
CA LYS A 79 4.74 -8.69 13.00
C LYS A 79 3.35 -8.11 13.26
N SER A 80 3.05 -7.73 14.52
CA SER A 80 1.75 -7.17 14.89
C SER A 80 1.47 -5.85 14.17
N VAL A 81 2.45 -4.94 14.14
CA VAL A 81 2.30 -3.64 13.47
C VAL A 81 2.21 -3.80 11.95
N LEU A 82 2.96 -4.73 11.37
CA LEU A 82 2.88 -5.05 9.95
C LEU A 82 1.49 -5.57 9.58
N LEU A 83 0.91 -6.48 10.37
CA LEU A 83 -0.46 -6.98 10.17
C LEU A 83 -1.50 -5.86 10.27
N VAL A 84 -1.39 -4.97 11.25
CA VAL A 84 -2.26 -3.80 11.37
C VAL A 84 -2.14 -2.90 10.13
N GLY A 85 -0.94 -2.66 9.64
CA GLY A 85 -0.70 -1.87 8.43
C GLY A 85 -1.33 -2.48 7.18
N LEU A 86 -1.16 -3.78 6.97
CA LEU A 86 -1.72 -4.49 5.81
C LEU A 86 -3.25 -4.60 5.87
N THR A 87 -3.81 -4.98 7.03
CA THR A 87 -5.26 -5.07 7.22
C THR A 87 -5.92 -3.69 7.13
N GLY A 88 -5.31 -2.69 7.73
CA GLY A 88 -5.79 -1.30 7.64
C GLY A 88 -5.75 -0.75 6.22
N TYR A 89 -4.74 -1.12 5.43
CA TYR A 89 -4.72 -0.79 4.00
C TYR A 89 -5.92 -1.38 3.27
N VAL A 90 -6.20 -2.67 3.46
CA VAL A 90 -7.34 -3.35 2.81
C VAL A 90 -8.66 -2.71 3.21
N LEU A 91 -8.90 -2.49 4.50
CA LEU A 91 -10.14 -1.92 5.00
C LEU A 91 -10.36 -0.49 4.49
N SER A 92 -9.33 0.36 4.55
CA SER A 92 -9.43 1.74 4.06
C SER A 92 -9.59 1.80 2.54
N ASN A 93 -9.01 0.84 1.80
CA ASN A 93 -9.20 0.75 0.36
C ASN A 93 -10.63 0.33 0.01
N ILE A 94 -11.26 -0.57 0.77
CA ILE A 94 -12.68 -0.92 0.61
C ILE A 94 -13.56 0.32 0.83
N ILE A 95 -13.27 1.14 1.86
CA ILE A 95 -14.00 2.39 2.10
C ILE A 95 -13.85 3.34 0.91
N PHE A 96 -12.63 3.48 0.38
CA PHE A 96 -12.38 4.32 -0.79
C PHE A 96 -13.13 3.81 -2.03
N LEU A 97 -13.06 2.52 -2.33
CA LEU A 97 -13.75 1.88 -3.44
C LEU A 97 -15.26 2.07 -3.35
N TYR A 98 -15.84 1.87 -2.17
CA TYR A 98 -17.27 2.11 -1.93
C TYR A 98 -17.64 3.58 -2.18
N SER A 99 -16.88 4.51 -1.62
CA SER A 99 -17.09 5.95 -1.79
C SER A 99 -16.99 6.38 -3.26
N ALA A 100 -15.99 5.88 -3.98
CA ALA A 100 -15.84 6.14 -5.40
C ALA A 100 -16.98 5.54 -6.23
N SER A 101 -17.43 4.32 -5.89
CA SER A 101 -18.55 3.67 -6.58
C SER A 101 -19.86 4.43 -6.45
N ILE A 102 -20.21 4.93 -5.27
CA ILE A 102 -21.42 5.76 -5.09
C ILE A 102 -21.30 7.11 -5.80
N GLY A 103 -20.09 7.65 -5.95
CA GLY A 103 -19.81 8.82 -6.76
C GLY A 103 -20.05 8.56 -8.25
N LEU A 104 -19.53 7.45 -8.78
CA LEU A 104 -19.71 7.04 -10.19
C LEU A 104 -21.18 6.75 -10.53
N LEU A 105 -21.95 6.24 -9.57
CA LEU A 105 -23.40 6.03 -9.71
C LEU A 105 -24.23 7.35 -9.60
N GLY A 106 -23.58 8.47 -9.30
CA GLY A 106 -24.24 9.78 -9.20
C GLY A 106 -25.03 10.00 -7.91
N TYR A 107 -24.94 9.10 -6.92
CA TYR A 107 -25.63 9.29 -5.63
C TYR A 107 -25.02 10.42 -4.79
N VAL A 108 -23.72 10.65 -4.95
CA VAL A 108 -22.97 11.70 -4.23
C VAL A 108 -22.04 12.39 -5.20
N SER A 109 -21.97 13.73 -5.12
CA SER A 109 -21.13 14.53 -6.01
C SER A 109 -20.55 15.76 -5.32
N GLY A 110 -19.67 16.48 -6.00
CA GLY A 110 -19.10 17.75 -5.56
C GLY A 110 -18.33 17.64 -4.25
N PHE A 111 -18.41 18.67 -3.42
CA PHE A 111 -17.64 18.81 -2.19
C PHE A 111 -17.83 17.63 -1.21
N PHE A 112 -19.03 17.07 -1.11
CA PHE A 112 -19.30 15.98 -0.19
C PHE A 112 -18.58 14.69 -0.60
N LEU A 113 -18.56 14.39 -1.90
CA LEU A 113 -17.79 13.26 -2.44
C LEU A 113 -16.28 13.45 -2.20
N LEU A 114 -15.77 14.65 -2.48
CA LEU A 114 -14.36 15.00 -2.24
C LEU A 114 -13.99 14.80 -0.77
N PHE A 115 -14.86 15.24 0.15
CA PHE A 115 -14.63 15.09 1.60
C PHE A 115 -14.56 13.61 2.03
N ILE A 116 -15.48 12.77 1.56
CA ILE A 116 -15.49 11.33 1.89
C ILE A 116 -14.23 10.65 1.33
N LEU A 117 -13.85 10.97 0.09
CA LEU A 117 -12.62 10.44 -0.52
C LEU A 117 -11.39 10.91 0.25
N LEU A 118 -11.33 12.17 0.67
CA LEU A 118 -10.25 12.69 1.51
C LEU A 118 -10.14 11.95 2.84
N VAL A 119 -11.26 11.77 3.54
CA VAL A 119 -11.28 11.05 4.84
C VAL A 119 -10.80 9.61 4.66
N SER A 120 -11.26 8.90 3.64
CA SER A 120 -10.80 7.54 3.35
C SER A 120 -9.31 7.48 3.06
N ARG A 121 -8.76 8.51 2.38
CA ARG A 121 -7.32 8.63 2.09
C ARG A 121 -6.49 8.94 3.33
N ILE A 122 -7.00 9.80 4.22
CA ILE A 122 -6.35 10.09 5.51
C ILE A 122 -6.23 8.79 6.34
N ILE A 123 -7.31 8.02 6.44
CA ILE A 123 -7.31 6.73 7.16
C ILE A 123 -6.30 5.77 6.52
N ASN A 124 -6.34 5.64 5.18
CA ASN A 124 -5.40 4.79 4.45
C ASN A 124 -3.93 5.18 4.71
N SER A 125 -3.62 6.48 4.63
CA SER A 125 -2.26 6.98 4.84
C SER A 125 -1.82 6.81 6.29
N ALA A 126 -2.69 7.08 7.26
CA ALA A 126 -2.38 6.97 8.68
C ALA A 126 -2.08 5.52 9.08
N VAL A 127 -2.91 4.56 8.65
CA VAL A 127 -2.73 3.14 9.01
C VAL A 127 -1.71 2.46 8.10
N GLY A 128 -1.74 2.73 6.80
CA GLY A 128 -0.79 2.18 5.82
C GLY A 128 0.67 2.59 6.09
N ALA A 129 0.89 3.74 6.75
CA ALA A 129 2.21 4.17 7.21
C ALA A 129 2.89 3.17 8.16
N ALA A 130 2.15 2.22 8.76
CA ALA A 130 2.68 1.18 9.63
C ALA A 130 3.56 0.16 8.89
N SER A 131 3.19 -0.19 7.66
CA SER A 131 3.79 -1.33 6.94
C SER A 131 5.26 -1.14 6.62
N ARG A 132 5.66 0.04 6.14
CA ARG A 132 7.03 0.28 5.68
C ARG A 132 8.06 0.29 6.82
N PRO A 133 7.89 1.07 7.92
CA PRO A 133 8.85 1.05 9.02
C PRO A 133 8.89 -0.30 9.74
N ALA A 134 7.74 -0.98 9.91
CA ALA A 134 7.70 -2.30 10.51
C ALA A 134 8.46 -3.34 9.68
N THR A 135 8.27 -3.36 8.34
CA THR A 135 9.00 -4.27 7.45
C THR A 135 10.49 -3.98 7.46
N GLY A 136 10.89 -2.70 7.36
CA GLY A 136 12.31 -2.31 7.38
C GLY A 136 13.01 -2.69 8.69
N ALA A 137 12.35 -2.45 9.83
CA ALA A 137 12.87 -2.85 11.13
C ALA A 137 12.92 -4.38 11.27
N TYR A 138 11.93 -5.12 10.77
CA TYR A 138 11.94 -6.58 10.78
C TYR A 138 13.09 -7.15 9.93
N VAL A 139 13.34 -6.58 8.76
CA VAL A 139 14.53 -6.94 7.94
C VAL A 139 15.82 -6.74 8.73
N ALA A 140 15.96 -5.61 9.43
CA ALA A 140 17.14 -5.34 10.25
C ALA A 140 17.30 -6.31 11.44
N ASP A 141 16.19 -6.80 11.99
CA ASP A 141 16.18 -7.74 13.12
C ASP A 141 16.53 -9.18 12.70
N VAL A 142 16.15 -9.61 11.48
CA VAL A 142 16.44 -10.97 10.95
C VAL A 142 17.77 -11.06 10.19
N THR A 143 18.49 -9.96 10.01
CA THR A 143 19.80 -9.94 9.37
C THR A 143 20.92 -9.78 10.40
N SER A 144 22.02 -10.51 10.26
CA SER A 144 23.22 -10.35 11.09
C SER A 144 23.79 -8.94 10.94
N LEU A 145 24.60 -8.49 11.91
CA LEU A 145 25.27 -7.18 11.83
C LEU A 145 26.11 -7.03 10.57
N GLU A 146 26.75 -8.11 10.12
CA GLU A 146 27.60 -8.12 8.93
C GLU A 146 26.76 -8.04 7.63
N GLU A 147 25.58 -8.66 7.61
CA GLU A 147 24.70 -8.72 6.44
C GLU A 147 23.63 -7.62 6.43
N ARG A 148 23.52 -6.82 7.49
CA ARG A 148 22.46 -5.78 7.64
C ARG A 148 22.44 -4.78 6.49
N SER A 149 23.61 -4.35 6.03
CA SER A 149 23.73 -3.44 4.89
C SER A 149 23.18 -4.07 3.61
N SER A 150 23.49 -5.34 3.37
CA SER A 150 22.95 -6.12 2.23
C SER A 150 21.44 -6.31 2.34
N GLY A 151 20.93 -6.65 3.55
CA GLY A 151 19.51 -6.81 3.82
C GLY A 151 18.71 -5.53 3.57
N MET A 152 19.22 -4.39 4.05
CA MET A 152 18.60 -3.08 3.80
C MET A 152 18.70 -2.66 2.34
N GLY A 153 19.78 -3.02 1.63
CA GLY A 153 19.89 -2.84 0.19
C GLY A 153 18.82 -3.61 -0.58
N LYS A 154 18.60 -4.89 -0.23
CA LYS A 154 17.51 -5.73 -0.79
C LYS A 154 16.13 -5.13 -0.51
N PHE A 155 15.89 -4.65 0.72
CA PHE A 155 14.66 -3.95 1.09
C PHE A 155 14.42 -2.71 0.22
N GLY A 156 15.44 -1.87 0.01
CA GLY A 156 15.36 -0.70 -0.86
C GLY A 156 15.09 -1.09 -2.32
N ALA A 157 15.75 -2.11 -2.84
CA ALA A 157 15.52 -2.63 -4.19
C ALA A 157 14.09 -3.17 -4.35
N ALA A 158 13.60 -3.97 -3.41
CA ALA A 158 12.23 -4.50 -3.41
C ALA A 158 11.19 -3.38 -3.36
N ASN A 159 11.41 -2.35 -2.52
CA ASN A 159 10.57 -1.16 -2.47
C ASN A 159 10.49 -0.44 -3.83
N ASN A 160 11.63 -0.26 -4.50
CA ASN A 160 11.67 0.40 -5.80
C ASN A 160 11.01 -0.44 -6.91
N ILE A 161 11.20 -1.77 -6.89
CA ILE A 161 10.50 -2.69 -7.81
C ILE A 161 8.99 -2.51 -7.67
N GLY A 162 8.44 -2.51 -6.45
CA GLY A 162 7.02 -2.27 -6.21
C GLY A 162 6.55 -0.91 -6.76
N THR A 163 7.33 0.13 -6.53
CA THR A 163 7.01 1.49 -7.02
C THR A 163 6.95 1.56 -8.54
N ILE A 164 7.80 0.81 -9.26
CA ILE A 164 7.81 0.73 -10.72
C ILE A 164 6.64 -0.13 -11.24
N LEU A 165 6.35 -1.25 -10.57
CA LEU A 165 5.29 -2.16 -10.99
C LEU A 165 3.88 -1.55 -10.85
N GLY A 166 3.68 -0.60 -9.92
CA GLY A 166 2.39 0.08 -9.74
C GLY A 166 1.87 0.75 -11.02
N PRO A 167 2.60 1.70 -11.61
CA PRO A 167 2.23 2.33 -12.88
C PRO A 167 2.02 1.34 -14.02
N VAL A 168 2.87 0.30 -14.12
CA VAL A 168 2.73 -0.75 -15.13
C VAL A 168 1.41 -1.49 -14.97
N LEU A 169 1.03 -1.84 -13.73
CA LEU A 169 -0.24 -2.47 -13.44
C LEU A 169 -1.42 -1.57 -13.81
N VAL A 170 -1.40 -0.29 -13.42
CA VAL A 170 -2.46 0.68 -13.75
C VAL A 170 -2.61 0.80 -15.27
N GLY A 171 -1.50 1.02 -15.99
CA GLY A 171 -1.51 1.16 -17.44
C GLY A 171 -2.00 -0.09 -18.15
N SER A 172 -1.58 -1.28 -17.71
CA SER A 172 -2.00 -2.56 -18.29
C SER A 172 -3.49 -2.82 -18.10
N ILE A 173 -4.02 -2.57 -16.88
CA ILE A 173 -5.44 -2.81 -16.57
C ILE A 173 -6.34 -1.83 -17.33
N ILE A 174 -6.01 -0.54 -17.32
CA ILE A 174 -6.80 0.47 -18.04
C ILE A 174 -6.71 0.25 -19.54
N GLY A 175 -5.53 -0.13 -20.06
CA GLY A 175 -5.31 -0.32 -21.49
C GLY A 175 -5.97 -1.57 -22.08
N ILE A 176 -6.18 -2.65 -21.29
CA ILE A 176 -6.75 -3.91 -21.78
C ILE A 176 -8.29 -3.90 -21.76
N ASN A 177 -8.93 -2.91 -21.10
CA ASN A 177 -10.41 -2.88 -20.95
C ASN A 177 -10.97 -4.21 -20.41
N ILE A 178 -10.33 -4.77 -19.38
CA ILE A 178 -10.64 -6.10 -18.83
C ILE A 178 -12.11 -6.22 -18.39
N PHE A 179 -12.72 -5.11 -18.01
CA PHE A 179 -14.14 -5.02 -17.72
C PHE A 179 -14.82 -4.16 -18.76
N ASN A 180 -15.48 -4.81 -19.71
CA ASN A 180 -16.41 -4.17 -20.63
C ASN A 180 -17.66 -3.75 -19.84
N SER A 181 -17.44 -2.93 -18.80
CA SER A 181 -18.51 -2.39 -17.98
C SER A 181 -19.15 -1.23 -18.74
N LYS A 182 -20.47 -1.23 -18.83
CA LYS A 182 -21.25 -0.15 -19.46
C LYS A 182 -20.99 1.23 -18.82
N ILE A 183 -20.24 1.27 -17.71
CA ILE A 183 -19.83 2.48 -17.00
C ILE A 183 -18.29 2.47 -16.99
N GLU A 184 -17.69 3.23 -17.92
CA GLU A 184 -16.23 3.34 -18.10
C GLU A 184 -15.49 3.70 -16.81
N GLY A 185 -16.08 4.51 -15.93
CA GLY A 185 -15.51 4.91 -14.66
C GLY A 185 -15.19 3.76 -13.70
N PHE A 186 -15.95 2.65 -13.73
CA PHE A 186 -15.66 1.48 -12.87
C PHE A 186 -14.36 0.77 -13.27
N ALA A 187 -13.95 0.83 -14.52
CA ALA A 187 -12.67 0.28 -14.95
C ALA A 187 -11.48 0.96 -14.25
N LEU A 188 -11.63 2.23 -13.86
CA LEU A 188 -10.61 2.99 -13.12
C LEU A 188 -10.40 2.49 -11.69
N LEU A 189 -11.38 1.80 -11.11
CA LEU A 189 -11.28 1.23 -9.76
C LEU A 189 -10.59 -0.14 -9.75
N THR A 190 -10.50 -0.81 -10.89
CA THR A 190 -9.95 -2.18 -11.01
C THR A 190 -8.52 -2.30 -10.47
N PRO A 191 -7.57 -1.38 -10.71
CA PRO A 191 -6.22 -1.46 -10.15
C PRO A 191 -6.23 -1.49 -8.61
N LEU A 192 -7.14 -0.76 -7.99
CA LEU A 192 -7.29 -0.72 -6.53
C LEU A 192 -7.88 -2.02 -5.98
N ILE A 193 -8.80 -2.65 -6.71
CA ILE A 193 -9.36 -3.96 -6.36
C ILE A 193 -8.26 -5.02 -6.42
N VAL A 194 -7.47 -5.04 -7.49
CA VAL A 194 -6.33 -5.96 -7.64
C VAL A 194 -5.33 -5.77 -6.50
N MET A 195 -5.03 -4.52 -6.14
CA MET A 195 -4.12 -4.24 -5.03
C MET A 195 -4.69 -4.69 -3.67
N SER A 196 -6.00 -4.57 -3.44
CA SER A 196 -6.63 -5.10 -2.22
C SER A 196 -6.45 -6.61 -2.13
N PHE A 197 -6.63 -7.33 -3.24
CA PHE A 197 -6.41 -8.76 -3.30
C PHE A 197 -4.95 -9.13 -3.02
N LEU A 198 -3.99 -8.46 -3.64
CA LEU A 198 -2.56 -8.69 -3.40
C LEU A 198 -2.16 -8.38 -1.96
N MET A 199 -2.77 -7.38 -1.32
CA MET A 199 -2.54 -7.10 0.10
C MET A 199 -3.12 -8.19 1.02
N ILE A 200 -4.26 -8.76 0.68
CA ILE A 200 -4.82 -9.93 1.39
C ILE A 200 -3.85 -11.10 1.27
N VAL A 201 -3.33 -11.37 0.08
CA VAL A 201 -2.30 -12.40 -0.13
C VAL A 201 -1.05 -12.10 0.72
N ALA A 202 -0.60 -10.83 0.77
CA ALA A 202 0.55 -10.43 1.58
C ALA A 202 0.36 -10.72 3.09
N ILE A 203 -0.87 -10.63 3.60
CA ILE A 203 -1.17 -10.94 5.02
C ILE A 203 -0.84 -12.41 5.35
N PHE A 204 -1.02 -13.33 4.41
CA PHE A 204 -0.69 -14.74 4.61
C PHE A 204 0.82 -15.03 4.64
N PHE A 205 1.65 -14.10 4.18
CA PHE A 205 3.11 -14.20 4.22
C PHE A 205 3.73 -13.64 5.51
N VAL A 206 2.96 -13.00 6.37
CA VAL A 206 3.37 -12.47 7.67
C VAL A 206 3.26 -13.53 8.75
#